data_27212d486c320b03453fced6f0ade61a
#
_entry.id   27212d486c320b03453fced6f0ade61a
#
_cell.length_a   1.000
_cell.length_b   1.000
_cell.length_c   1.000
_cell.angle_alpha   90.00
_cell.angle_beta   90.00
_cell.angle_gamma   90.00
#
_symmetry.space_group_name_H-M   'P 1'
#
loop_
_entity.id
_entity.type
_entity.pdbx_description
1 polymer ?
#
loop_
_entity_poly.entity_id
_entity_poly.type
_entity_poly.pdbx_seq_one_letter_code
_entity_poly.pdbx_strand_id
1 'polypeptide(L)'
;MASKKKNATDFSSDRPPKVIGDAFYGLQLDEEQLTFANAIWNPDIDIVFVDAKAGTGKTTIAVGVANLLVHYGFFDELIYIMSPYGERKQGWLPGTITEKSSVYFEALYQALVECNVNINTAINTDSMVNQKNGTGFVTCITDTFLRGSNLNNAVIIIDEAQNFTVPQLKKVLTRIGKKAKVIVIGHELQCDLDDPEDSGFTTYIKHFEEKDRVAICKLTQNYRSWISQWADEV
;
A
#
# COMPACT_ATOMS: atom_id res chain seq x y z
N MET A 1 6.52 37.83 5.80
CA MET A 1 5.74 37.47 4.59
C MET A 1 4.95 36.25 4.94
N ALA A 2 3.63 36.33 4.99
CA ALA A 2 2.75 35.22 5.37
C ALA A 2 2.69 34.21 4.23
N SER A 3 3.14 32.98 4.49
CA SER A 3 2.97 31.83 3.62
C SER A 3 1.47 31.58 3.43
N LYS A 4 0.95 31.78 2.22
CA LYS A 4 -0.39 31.34 1.84
C LYS A 4 -0.45 29.81 2.01
N LYS A 5 -1.21 29.34 3.00
CA LYS A 5 -1.68 27.95 3.02
C LYS A 5 -2.40 27.70 1.69
N LYS A 6 -1.79 26.94 0.78
CA LYS A 6 -2.48 26.42 -0.39
C LYS A 6 -3.56 25.46 0.14
N ASN A 7 -4.78 25.64 -0.33
CA ASN A 7 -5.93 24.84 0.05
C ASN A 7 -5.60 23.36 -0.18
N ALA A 8 -5.65 22.57 0.89
CA ALA A 8 -5.70 21.11 0.79
C ALA A 8 -6.86 20.77 -0.14
N THR A 9 -6.66 19.82 -1.05
CA THR A 9 -7.74 19.33 -1.90
C THR A 9 -8.80 18.78 -0.95
N ASP A 10 -9.94 19.45 -0.93
CA ASP A 10 -11.07 19.05 -0.09
C ASP A 10 -11.75 17.86 -0.76
N PHE A 11 -11.42 16.66 -0.30
CA PHE A 11 -12.10 15.42 -0.72
C PHE A 11 -13.49 15.26 -0.07
N SER A 12 -14.01 16.31 0.58
CA SER A 12 -15.34 16.32 1.20
C SER A 12 -16.50 16.43 0.19
N SER A 13 -16.19 16.53 -1.12
CA SER A 13 -17.25 16.54 -2.14
C SER A 13 -17.92 15.15 -2.22
N ASP A 14 -19.24 15.12 -2.25
CA ASP A 14 -20.05 13.89 -2.42
C ASP A 14 -19.81 13.17 -3.77
N ARG A 15 -18.99 13.73 -4.63
CA ARG A 15 -18.69 13.18 -5.97
C ARG A 15 -17.22 12.85 -6.11
N PRO A 16 -16.90 11.63 -6.58
CA PRO A 16 -15.52 11.25 -6.84
C PRO A 16 -14.91 12.14 -7.93
N PRO A 17 -13.63 12.55 -7.77
CA PRO A 17 -12.93 13.28 -8.81
C PRO A 17 -12.73 12.40 -10.04
N LYS A 18 -12.63 13.00 -11.23
CA LYS A 18 -12.33 12.26 -12.46
C LYS A 18 -10.90 11.70 -12.46
N VAL A 19 -9.98 12.46 -11.88
CA VAL A 19 -8.55 12.13 -11.73
C VAL A 19 -8.06 12.64 -10.38
N ILE A 20 -7.02 12.01 -9.85
CA ILE A 20 -6.32 12.53 -8.68
C ILE A 20 -5.48 13.73 -9.12
N GLY A 21 -5.64 14.85 -8.43
CA GLY A 21 -4.86 16.06 -8.66
C GLY A 21 -3.52 16.04 -7.92
N ASP A 22 -2.67 17.00 -8.25
CA ASP A 22 -1.33 17.17 -7.67
C ASP A 22 -1.35 17.57 -6.18
N ALA A 23 -2.43 18.20 -5.70
CA ALA A 23 -2.65 18.48 -4.28
C ALA A 23 -3.37 17.28 -3.63
N PHE A 24 -2.66 16.54 -2.79
CA PHE A 24 -3.11 15.26 -2.25
C PHE A 24 -2.86 15.21 -0.74
N TYR A 25 -3.88 15.26 0.08
CA TYR A 25 -3.81 15.28 1.56
C TYR A 25 -2.83 16.32 2.13
N GLY A 26 -2.67 17.47 1.46
CA GLY A 26 -1.71 18.50 1.85
C GLY A 26 -0.30 18.32 1.28
N LEU A 27 -0.03 17.20 0.61
CA LEU A 27 1.18 16.95 -0.16
C LEU A 27 1.05 17.53 -1.57
N GLN A 28 2.17 17.86 -2.17
CA GLN A 28 2.26 18.23 -3.59
C GLN A 28 2.93 17.05 -4.32
N LEU A 29 2.17 16.32 -5.10
CA LEU A 29 2.68 15.19 -5.87
C LEU A 29 3.50 15.66 -7.07
N ASP A 30 4.60 14.97 -7.34
CA ASP A 30 5.33 15.09 -8.59
C ASP A 30 4.68 14.28 -9.73
N GLU A 31 5.28 14.30 -10.92
CA GLU A 31 4.73 13.64 -12.11
C GLU A 31 4.70 12.09 -11.96
N GLU A 32 5.76 11.48 -11.39
CA GLU A 32 5.81 10.03 -11.16
C GLU A 32 4.77 9.61 -10.12
N GLN A 33 4.68 10.35 -9.02
CA GLN A 33 3.70 10.14 -7.96
C GLN A 33 2.26 10.32 -8.47
N LEU A 34 2.02 11.34 -9.29
CA LEU A 34 0.72 11.60 -9.88
C LEU A 34 0.31 10.50 -10.86
N THR A 35 1.25 10.00 -11.66
CA THR A 35 1.05 8.87 -12.56
C THR A 35 0.66 7.61 -11.77
N PHE A 36 1.36 7.32 -10.69
CA PHE A 36 1.07 6.20 -9.80
C PHE A 36 -0.31 6.32 -9.13
N ALA A 37 -0.62 7.49 -8.56
CA ALA A 37 -1.92 7.74 -7.95
C ALA A 37 -3.08 7.56 -8.95
N ASN A 38 -2.93 8.08 -10.18
CA ASN A 38 -3.95 7.95 -11.22
C ASN A 38 -4.03 6.53 -11.81
N ALA A 39 -2.95 5.77 -11.84
CA ALA A 39 -2.99 4.35 -12.21
C ALA A 39 -3.84 3.54 -11.21
N ILE A 40 -3.70 3.80 -9.91
CA ILE A 40 -4.55 3.18 -8.87
C ILE A 40 -6.01 3.63 -9.03
N TRP A 41 -6.23 4.93 -9.28
CA TRP A 41 -7.57 5.50 -9.40
C TRP A 41 -8.33 5.04 -10.64
N ASN A 42 -7.63 4.68 -11.71
CA ASN A 42 -8.23 4.30 -12.99
C ASN A 42 -9.06 3.00 -12.87
N PRO A 43 -10.37 3.02 -13.16
CA PRO A 43 -11.23 1.83 -13.07
C PRO A 43 -10.87 0.72 -14.09
N ASP A 44 -10.16 1.07 -15.17
CA ASP A 44 -9.75 0.10 -16.19
C ASP A 44 -8.49 -0.69 -15.80
N ILE A 45 -7.81 -0.32 -14.72
CA ILE A 45 -6.64 -1.02 -14.19
C ILE A 45 -7.05 -1.84 -12.98
N ASP A 46 -6.76 -3.14 -12.97
CA ASP A 46 -7.03 -4.02 -11.84
C ASP A 46 -5.82 -4.18 -10.91
N ILE A 47 -4.62 -4.18 -11.48
CA ILE A 47 -3.38 -4.34 -10.72
C ILE A 47 -2.36 -3.28 -11.11
N VAL A 48 -1.76 -2.66 -10.10
CA VAL A 48 -0.68 -1.68 -10.25
C VAL A 48 0.56 -2.21 -9.54
N PHE A 49 1.65 -2.36 -10.26
CA PHE A 49 2.98 -2.58 -9.68
C PHE A 49 3.71 -1.24 -9.59
N VAL A 50 4.45 -1.02 -8.51
CA VAL A 50 5.34 0.13 -8.38
C VAL A 50 6.69 -0.30 -7.84
N ASP A 51 7.73 -0.09 -8.65
CA ASP A 51 9.13 -0.16 -8.21
C ASP A 51 9.53 1.23 -7.71
N ALA A 52 9.80 1.33 -6.41
CA ALA A 52 9.93 2.61 -5.76
C ALA A 52 11.02 2.62 -4.70
N LYS A 53 11.97 3.53 -4.84
CA LYS A 53 13.03 3.77 -3.86
C LYS A 53 12.47 4.12 -2.47
N ALA A 54 13.32 4.02 -1.46
CA ALA A 54 12.96 4.49 -0.12
C ALA A 54 12.66 6.00 -0.13
N GLY A 55 11.69 6.44 0.67
CA GLY A 55 11.36 7.86 0.82
C GLY A 55 10.66 8.53 -0.36
N THR A 56 10.12 7.76 -1.31
CA THR A 56 9.37 8.28 -2.47
C THR A 56 7.88 8.54 -2.18
N GLY A 57 7.39 8.24 -0.97
CA GLY A 57 5.96 8.37 -0.62
C GLY A 57 5.06 7.26 -1.15
N LYS A 58 5.64 6.14 -1.64
CA LYS A 58 4.92 5.01 -2.24
C LYS A 58 3.74 4.52 -1.41
N THR A 59 3.96 4.25 -0.13
CA THR A 59 2.93 3.72 0.78
C THR A 59 1.87 4.77 1.10
N THR A 60 2.25 6.03 1.33
CA THR A 60 1.32 7.14 1.58
C THR A 60 0.37 7.35 0.40
N ILE A 61 0.90 7.33 -0.83
CA ILE A 61 0.08 7.50 -2.04
C ILE A 61 -0.87 6.32 -2.22
N ALA A 62 -0.36 5.09 -2.09
CA ALA A 62 -1.18 3.90 -2.23
C ALA A 62 -2.32 3.85 -1.20
N VAL A 63 -2.01 4.10 0.08
CA VAL A 63 -2.98 4.12 1.18
C VAL A 63 -3.98 5.26 1.00
N GLY A 64 -3.52 6.45 0.62
CA GLY A 64 -4.39 7.61 0.41
C GLY A 64 -5.38 7.39 -0.73
N VAL A 65 -4.94 6.86 -1.87
CA VAL A 65 -5.86 6.55 -2.99
C VAL A 65 -6.79 5.39 -2.62
N ALA A 66 -6.30 4.35 -1.93
CA ALA A 66 -7.13 3.26 -1.44
C ALA A 66 -8.22 3.76 -0.48
N ASN A 67 -7.87 4.69 0.43
CA ASN A 67 -8.84 5.34 1.32
C ASN A 67 -9.93 6.08 0.53
N LEU A 68 -9.58 6.80 -0.53
CA LEU A 68 -10.56 7.46 -1.40
C LEU A 68 -11.46 6.46 -2.13
N LEU A 69 -10.91 5.35 -2.63
CA LEU A 69 -11.70 4.31 -3.30
C LEU A 69 -12.73 3.70 -2.36
N VAL A 70 -12.39 3.49 -1.08
CA VAL A 70 -13.32 3.02 -0.05
C VAL A 70 -14.31 4.14 0.34
N HIS A 71 -13.82 5.35 0.56
CA HIS A 71 -14.66 6.51 0.93
C HIS A 71 -15.78 6.78 -0.08
N TYR A 72 -15.49 6.67 -1.38
CA TYR A 72 -16.48 6.85 -2.44
C TYR A 72 -17.30 5.58 -2.75
N GLY A 73 -17.13 4.51 -1.99
CA GLY A 73 -17.92 3.28 -2.11
C GLY A 73 -17.60 2.42 -3.34
N PHE A 74 -16.44 2.61 -3.96
CA PHE A 74 -16.01 1.73 -5.05
C PHE A 74 -15.64 0.34 -4.53
N PHE A 75 -15.11 0.28 -3.31
CA PHE A 75 -14.76 -0.93 -2.58
C PHE A 75 -15.19 -0.81 -1.12
N ASP A 76 -15.35 -1.95 -0.42
CA ASP A 76 -15.84 -1.97 0.96
C ASP A 76 -14.71 -1.84 1.98
N GLU A 77 -13.50 -2.30 1.65
CA GLU A 77 -12.38 -2.34 2.59
C GLU A 77 -11.02 -2.17 1.91
N LEU A 78 -10.03 -1.81 2.71
CA LEU A 78 -8.61 -1.83 2.42
C LEU A 78 -7.95 -3.00 3.15
N ILE A 79 -7.33 -3.91 2.41
CA ILE A 79 -6.55 -5.02 2.96
C ILE A 79 -5.06 -4.73 2.73
N TYR A 80 -4.30 -4.60 3.80
CA TYR A 80 -2.86 -4.38 3.75
C TYR A 80 -2.12 -5.67 4.11
N ILE A 81 -1.29 -6.13 3.19
CA ILE A 81 -0.57 -7.41 3.29
C ILE A 81 0.92 -7.15 3.29
N MET A 82 1.61 -7.72 4.26
CA MET A 82 3.06 -7.63 4.41
C MET A 82 3.68 -8.99 4.69
N SER A 83 4.92 -9.19 4.23
CA SER A 83 5.72 -10.37 4.59
C SER A 83 6.54 -10.09 5.86
N PRO A 84 6.49 -10.95 6.87
CA PRO A 84 7.31 -10.82 8.07
C PRO A 84 8.76 -11.32 7.86
N TYR A 85 9.26 -11.40 6.63
CA TYR A 85 10.51 -12.09 6.32
C TYR A 85 11.73 -11.42 6.98
N GLY A 86 11.86 -10.10 6.87
CA GLY A 86 13.03 -9.37 7.40
C GLY A 86 13.26 -9.50 8.90
N GLU A 87 12.21 -9.84 9.65
CA GLU A 87 12.27 -9.93 11.12
C GLU A 87 12.30 -11.36 11.66
N ARG A 88 12.18 -12.39 10.82
CA ARG A 88 12.37 -13.79 11.26
C ARG A 88 13.73 -14.03 11.93
N LYS A 89 14.72 -13.19 11.64
CA LYS A 89 16.06 -13.21 12.25
C LYS A 89 16.10 -12.60 13.65
N GLN A 90 15.09 -11.85 14.09
CA GLN A 90 15.09 -11.17 15.41
C GLN A 90 14.64 -12.04 16.58
N GLY A 91 14.20 -13.26 16.35
CA GLY A 91 13.80 -14.19 17.42
C GLY A 91 12.40 -13.94 17.97
N TRP A 92 12.11 -14.56 19.12
CA TRP A 92 10.79 -14.57 19.74
C TRP A 92 10.53 -13.24 20.46
N LEU A 93 9.65 -12.38 19.92
CA LEU A 93 9.18 -11.17 20.60
C LEU A 93 8.13 -11.55 21.66
N PRO A 94 8.24 -11.06 22.90
CA PRO A 94 7.20 -11.23 23.91
C PRO A 94 5.97 -10.36 23.57
N GLY A 95 4.75 -10.84 23.86
CA GLY A 95 3.51 -10.11 23.62
C GLY A 95 2.45 -10.92 22.90
N THR A 96 1.25 -10.36 22.78
CA THR A 96 0.13 -10.91 22.00
C THR A 96 0.42 -10.90 20.51
N ILE A 97 -0.30 -11.68 19.72
CA ILE A 97 -0.16 -11.70 18.24
C ILE A 97 -0.40 -10.29 17.67
N THR A 98 -1.34 -9.55 18.23
CA THR A 98 -1.68 -8.17 17.82
C THR A 98 -0.54 -7.19 18.11
N GLU A 99 0.10 -7.27 19.28
CA GLU A 99 1.24 -6.42 19.63
C GLU A 99 2.48 -6.74 18.79
N LYS A 100 2.69 -8.01 18.49
CA LYS A 100 3.80 -8.45 17.62
C LYS A 100 3.62 -8.02 16.18
N SER A 101 2.39 -8.00 15.70
CA SER A 101 2.08 -7.59 14.31
C SER A 101 2.07 -6.08 14.12
N SER A 102 1.89 -5.27 15.18
CA SER A 102 1.83 -3.81 15.06
C SER A 102 3.12 -3.20 14.49
N VAL A 103 4.27 -3.78 14.80
CA VAL A 103 5.57 -3.32 14.29
C VAL A 103 5.65 -3.45 12.76
N TYR A 104 5.02 -4.48 12.19
CA TYR A 104 5.02 -4.70 10.73
C TYR A 104 4.14 -3.69 9.96
N PHE A 105 3.21 -3.03 10.63
CA PHE A 105 2.25 -2.14 9.98
C PHE A 105 2.51 -0.66 10.26
N GLU A 106 3.70 -0.31 10.78
CA GLU A 106 4.06 1.07 11.10
C GLU A 106 3.96 2.00 9.87
N ALA A 107 4.43 1.53 8.70
CA ALA A 107 4.35 2.30 7.46
C ALA A 107 2.88 2.59 7.05
N LEU A 108 1.99 1.62 7.23
CA LEU A 108 0.55 1.81 7.04
C LEU A 108 -0.02 2.83 8.02
N TYR A 109 0.34 2.73 9.31
CA TYR A 109 -0.19 3.63 10.34
C TYR A 109 0.24 5.08 10.09
N GLN A 110 1.49 5.29 9.74
CA GLN A 110 2.00 6.61 9.35
C GLN A 110 1.27 7.15 8.10
N ALA A 111 1.09 6.33 7.08
CA ALA A 111 0.37 6.70 5.86
C ALA A 111 -1.10 7.07 6.14
N LEU A 112 -1.80 6.32 7.02
CA LEU A 112 -3.16 6.65 7.42
C LEU A 112 -3.23 8.01 8.12
N VAL A 113 -2.28 8.30 9.03
CA VAL A 113 -2.21 9.60 9.73
C VAL A 113 -1.94 10.73 8.74
N GLU A 114 -1.00 10.57 7.82
CA GLU A 114 -0.70 11.55 6.77
C GLU A 114 -1.92 11.82 5.87
N CYS A 115 -2.77 10.81 5.67
CA CYS A 115 -4.03 10.92 4.94
C CYS A 115 -5.21 11.40 5.81
N ASN A 116 -4.95 11.93 7.03
CA ASN A 116 -5.96 12.41 7.99
C ASN A 116 -6.98 11.34 8.41
N VAL A 117 -6.60 10.06 8.39
CA VAL A 117 -7.43 8.93 8.82
C VAL A 117 -7.14 8.61 10.28
N ASN A 118 -8.19 8.49 11.09
CA ASN A 118 -8.04 8.08 12.48
C ASN A 118 -7.82 6.56 12.57
N ILE A 119 -6.61 6.15 12.93
CA ILE A 119 -6.19 4.75 13.03
C ILE A 119 -7.13 3.93 13.93
N ASN A 120 -7.53 4.48 15.09
CA ASN A 120 -8.33 3.75 16.07
C ASN A 120 -9.74 3.40 15.58
N THR A 121 -10.26 4.13 14.60
CA THR A 121 -11.58 3.88 14.01
C THR A 121 -11.50 3.18 12.67
N ALA A 122 -10.40 3.34 11.94
CA ALA A 122 -10.23 2.78 10.60
C ALA A 122 -9.83 1.30 10.64
N ILE A 123 -8.95 0.92 11.56
CA ILE A 123 -8.40 -0.43 11.59
C ILE A 123 -9.38 -1.40 12.24
N ASN A 124 -9.64 -2.50 11.55
CA ASN A 124 -10.34 -3.65 12.08
C ASN A 124 -9.41 -4.35 13.10
N THR A 125 -9.58 -4.00 14.36
CA THR A 125 -9.09 -4.81 15.46
C THR A 125 -10.09 -5.95 15.68
N ASP A 126 -9.70 -7.02 16.37
CA ASP A 126 -10.60 -8.08 16.81
C ASP A 126 -11.79 -7.56 17.68
N SER A 127 -11.83 -6.24 17.92
CA SER A 127 -12.95 -5.62 18.62
C SER A 127 -14.16 -5.54 17.67
N MET A 128 -15.17 -6.35 17.98
CA MET A 128 -16.49 -6.31 17.33
C MET A 128 -17.13 -4.89 17.35
N VAL A 129 -16.55 -3.94 18.06
CA VAL A 129 -17.05 -2.57 18.20
C VAL A 129 -16.88 -1.79 16.90
N ASN A 130 -15.70 -1.82 16.28
CA ASN A 130 -15.45 -1.11 15.01
C ASN A 130 -16.27 -1.70 13.86
N GLN A 131 -16.42 -3.03 13.81
CA GLN A 131 -17.27 -3.69 12.82
C GLN A 131 -18.75 -3.34 13.01
N LYS A 132 -19.24 -3.29 14.27
CA LYS A 132 -20.64 -2.92 14.55
C LYS A 132 -20.96 -1.46 14.25
N ASN A 133 -20.00 -0.57 14.41
CA ASN A 133 -20.17 0.86 14.13
C ASN A 133 -19.92 1.20 12.65
N GLY A 134 -19.53 0.24 11.83
CA GLY A 134 -19.26 0.42 10.40
C GLY A 134 -18.08 1.38 10.11
N THR A 135 -17.19 1.60 11.08
CA THR A 135 -16.07 2.54 10.95
C THR A 135 -14.77 1.86 10.54
N GLY A 136 -14.56 0.60 10.94
CA GLY A 136 -13.37 -0.16 10.57
C GLY A 136 -13.45 -0.66 9.13
N PHE A 137 -12.54 -0.20 8.30
CA PHE A 137 -12.45 -0.59 6.89
C PHE A 137 -11.04 -1.03 6.47
N VAL A 138 -10.07 -1.01 7.38
CA VAL A 138 -8.68 -1.42 7.13
C VAL A 138 -8.39 -2.72 7.86
N THR A 139 -7.97 -3.73 7.12
CA THR A 139 -7.58 -5.04 7.65
C THR A 139 -6.09 -5.26 7.39
N CYS A 140 -5.33 -5.54 8.44
CA CYS A 140 -3.89 -5.81 8.37
C CYS A 140 -3.66 -7.31 8.48
N ILE A 141 -2.99 -7.91 7.49
CA ILE A 141 -2.67 -9.35 7.47
C ILE A 141 -1.23 -9.59 7.03
N THR A 142 -0.62 -10.63 7.58
CA THR A 142 0.62 -11.17 7.03
C THR A 142 0.32 -12.32 6.07
N ASP A 143 1.25 -12.62 5.16
CA ASP A 143 1.11 -13.70 4.18
C ASP A 143 0.78 -15.07 4.79
N THR A 144 1.14 -15.29 6.06
CA THR A 144 0.89 -16.53 6.80
C THR A 144 -0.58 -16.74 7.15
N PHE A 145 -1.35 -15.67 7.33
CA PHE A 145 -2.76 -15.72 7.76
C PHE A 145 -3.79 -15.74 6.61
N LEU A 146 -3.34 -15.75 5.36
CA LEU A 146 -4.20 -15.74 4.18
C LEU A 146 -4.94 -17.06 3.89
N ARG A 147 -4.79 -18.10 4.73
CA ARG A 147 -5.43 -19.40 4.48
C ARG A 147 -6.95 -19.31 4.60
N GLY A 148 -7.65 -19.61 3.50
CA GLY A 148 -9.12 -19.69 3.47
C GLY A 148 -9.84 -18.38 3.16
N SER A 149 -9.17 -17.23 3.05
CA SER A 149 -9.79 -15.96 2.68
C SER A 149 -9.98 -15.84 1.17
N ASN A 150 -11.10 -15.26 0.76
CA ASN A 150 -11.34 -14.79 -0.61
C ASN A 150 -11.30 -13.26 -0.57
N LEU A 151 -10.31 -12.66 -1.24
CA LEU A 151 -10.10 -11.22 -1.25
C LEU A 151 -10.96 -10.61 -2.35
N ASN A 152 -12.17 -10.20 -1.99
CA ASN A 152 -13.15 -9.68 -2.94
C ASN A 152 -13.78 -8.37 -2.43
N ASN A 153 -14.14 -7.49 -3.35
CA ASN A 153 -14.69 -6.16 -3.06
C ASN A 153 -13.77 -5.28 -2.18
N ALA A 154 -12.46 -5.39 -2.42
CA ALA A 154 -11.44 -4.75 -1.60
C ALA A 154 -10.36 -4.07 -2.45
N VAL A 155 -9.72 -3.04 -1.90
CA VAL A 155 -8.42 -2.57 -2.34
C VAL A 155 -7.36 -3.33 -1.55
N ILE A 156 -6.44 -3.98 -2.24
CA ILE A 156 -5.41 -4.83 -1.62
C ILE A 156 -4.06 -4.20 -1.88
N ILE A 157 -3.36 -3.84 -0.81
CA ILE A 157 -1.98 -3.37 -0.88
C ILE A 157 -1.07 -4.50 -0.41
N ILE A 158 -0.13 -4.90 -1.26
CA ILE A 158 0.98 -5.81 -0.92
C ILE A 158 2.22 -4.95 -0.82
N ASP A 159 2.67 -4.67 0.39
CA ASP A 159 3.84 -3.81 0.63
C ASP A 159 5.10 -4.64 0.89
N GLU A 160 6.26 -4.05 0.61
CA GLU A 160 7.58 -4.70 0.65
C GLU A 160 7.59 -6.01 -0.17
N ALA A 161 6.99 -5.94 -1.37
CA ALA A 161 6.75 -7.12 -2.20
C ALA A 161 8.03 -7.84 -2.68
N GLN A 162 9.19 -7.16 -2.68
CA GLN A 162 10.48 -7.77 -2.94
C GLN A 162 10.85 -8.85 -1.91
N ASN A 163 10.26 -8.79 -0.70
CA ASN A 163 10.48 -9.74 0.38
C ASN A 163 9.50 -10.92 0.35
N PHE A 164 8.72 -11.06 -0.72
CA PHE A 164 7.89 -12.23 -0.98
C PHE A 164 8.57 -13.12 -2.02
N THR A 165 8.69 -14.40 -1.72
CA THR A 165 9.09 -15.37 -2.74
C THR A 165 8.00 -15.56 -3.80
N VAL A 166 8.34 -16.11 -4.98
CA VAL A 166 7.37 -16.44 -6.04
C VAL A 166 6.19 -17.26 -5.51
N PRO A 167 6.37 -18.35 -4.72
CA PRO A 167 5.24 -19.08 -4.15
C PRO A 167 4.37 -18.27 -3.18
N GLN A 168 4.96 -17.34 -2.42
CA GLN A 168 4.22 -16.49 -1.49
C GLN A 168 3.35 -15.48 -2.24
N LEU A 169 3.90 -14.74 -3.22
CA LEU A 169 3.11 -13.85 -4.06
C LEU A 169 2.03 -14.61 -4.84
N LYS A 170 2.33 -15.78 -5.38
CA LYS A 170 1.34 -16.64 -6.02
C LYS A 170 0.18 -16.96 -5.08
N LYS A 171 0.48 -17.33 -3.82
CA LYS A 171 -0.53 -17.61 -2.80
C LYS A 171 -1.46 -16.43 -2.53
N VAL A 172 -0.94 -15.19 -2.55
CA VAL A 172 -1.73 -13.97 -2.39
C VAL A 172 -2.57 -13.73 -3.65
N LEU A 173 -1.91 -13.61 -4.80
CA LEU A 173 -2.54 -13.19 -6.05
C LEU A 173 -3.63 -14.17 -6.54
N THR A 174 -3.48 -15.47 -6.29
CA THR A 174 -4.51 -16.45 -6.65
C THR A 174 -5.76 -16.42 -5.76
N ARG A 175 -5.80 -15.58 -4.72
CA ARG A 175 -6.96 -15.38 -3.85
C ARG A 175 -7.76 -14.13 -4.17
N ILE A 176 -7.27 -13.33 -5.12
CA ILE A 176 -7.93 -12.12 -5.56
C ILE A 176 -9.23 -12.49 -6.27
N GLY A 177 -10.33 -11.92 -5.78
CA GLY A 177 -11.66 -12.11 -6.34
C GLY A 177 -11.94 -11.22 -7.56
N LYS A 178 -13.13 -11.33 -8.13
CA LYS A 178 -13.49 -10.62 -9.38
C LYS A 178 -13.60 -9.10 -9.21
N LYS A 179 -13.93 -8.62 -8.03
CA LYS A 179 -14.02 -7.18 -7.71
C LYS A 179 -12.92 -6.85 -6.72
N ALA A 180 -11.76 -6.49 -7.23
CA ALA A 180 -10.62 -6.08 -6.41
C ALA A 180 -9.71 -5.14 -7.18
N LYS A 181 -9.03 -4.24 -6.46
CA LYS A 181 -7.94 -3.41 -6.94
C LYS A 181 -6.68 -3.84 -6.19
N VAL A 182 -5.63 -4.20 -6.91
CA VAL A 182 -4.38 -4.68 -6.30
C VAL A 182 -3.28 -3.67 -6.53
N ILE A 183 -2.53 -3.36 -5.48
CA ILE A 183 -1.37 -2.47 -5.52
C ILE A 183 -0.18 -3.25 -4.94
N VAL A 184 0.81 -3.52 -5.76
CA VAL A 184 2.01 -4.27 -5.37
C VAL A 184 3.17 -3.29 -5.30
N ILE A 185 3.66 -3.05 -4.10
CA ILE A 185 4.70 -2.06 -3.80
C ILE A 185 5.98 -2.80 -3.45
N GLY A 186 7.08 -2.45 -4.11
CA GLY A 186 8.39 -3.03 -3.82
C GLY A 186 9.54 -2.15 -4.27
N HIS A 187 10.74 -2.58 -3.93
CA HIS A 187 11.98 -2.03 -4.44
C HIS A 187 12.94 -3.17 -4.77
N GLU A 188 13.25 -3.33 -6.04
CA GLU A 188 14.04 -4.46 -6.53
C GLU A 188 15.40 -4.62 -5.82
N LEU A 189 16.06 -3.49 -5.48
CA LEU A 189 17.38 -3.48 -4.86
C LEU A 189 17.38 -3.65 -3.33
N GLN A 190 16.22 -3.61 -2.67
CA GLN A 190 16.10 -3.71 -1.20
C GLN A 190 15.47 -5.04 -0.79
N CYS A 191 15.98 -6.14 -1.31
CA CYS A 191 15.49 -7.47 -1.01
C CYS A 191 16.22 -8.06 0.21
N ASP A 192 15.46 -8.44 1.25
CA ASP A 192 15.96 -9.04 2.49
C ASP A 192 15.96 -10.57 2.45
N LEU A 193 15.52 -11.19 1.35
CA LEU A 193 15.54 -12.64 1.17
C LEU A 193 16.99 -13.16 1.21
N ASP A 194 17.18 -14.39 1.71
CA ASP A 194 18.52 -15.00 1.74
C ASP A 194 19.12 -15.15 0.34
N ASP A 195 18.27 -15.36 -0.67
CA ASP A 195 18.60 -15.27 -2.09
C ASP A 195 17.67 -14.24 -2.75
N PRO A 196 18.16 -13.09 -3.21
CA PRO A 196 17.36 -12.09 -3.90
C PRO A 196 16.71 -12.60 -5.20
N GLU A 197 17.28 -13.64 -5.84
CA GLU A 197 16.69 -14.25 -7.04
C GLU A 197 15.37 -14.98 -6.74
N ASP A 198 15.14 -15.36 -5.49
CA ASP A 198 13.88 -15.95 -5.05
C ASP A 198 12.72 -14.93 -4.99
N SER A 199 13.00 -13.63 -5.10
CA SER A 199 12.00 -12.58 -5.08
C SER A 199 10.96 -12.78 -6.19
N GLY A 200 9.70 -12.81 -5.77
CA GLY A 200 8.58 -12.86 -6.69
C GLY A 200 8.26 -11.52 -7.36
N PHE A 201 8.74 -10.39 -6.82
CA PHE A 201 8.33 -9.06 -7.26
C PHE A 201 8.67 -8.81 -8.72
N THR A 202 9.95 -8.86 -9.07
CA THR A 202 10.42 -8.66 -10.46
C THR A 202 9.87 -9.74 -11.41
N THR A 203 9.75 -10.99 -10.93
CA THR A 203 9.16 -12.09 -11.70
C THR A 203 7.72 -11.80 -12.08
N TYR A 204 6.90 -11.29 -11.14
CA TYR A 204 5.50 -10.97 -11.41
C TYR A 204 5.34 -9.68 -12.22
N ILE A 205 6.18 -8.67 -12.07
CA ILE A 205 6.22 -7.50 -12.96
C ILE A 205 6.37 -7.98 -14.40
N LYS A 206 7.41 -8.76 -14.71
CA LYS A 206 7.67 -9.28 -16.07
C LYS A 206 6.52 -10.16 -16.59
N HIS A 207 5.90 -10.94 -15.71
CA HIS A 207 4.78 -11.81 -16.11
C HIS A 207 3.52 -11.04 -16.48
N PHE A 208 3.28 -9.90 -15.82
CA PHE A 208 2.09 -9.06 -16.03
C PHE A 208 2.30 -7.92 -17.03
N GLU A 209 3.53 -7.57 -17.40
CA GLU A 209 3.88 -6.39 -18.20
C GLU A 209 3.08 -6.25 -19.50
N GLU A 210 2.78 -7.37 -20.17
CA GLU A 210 2.05 -7.36 -21.43
C GLU A 210 0.54 -7.67 -21.27
N LYS A 211 0.03 -7.69 -20.04
CA LYS A 211 -1.38 -8.00 -19.79
C LYS A 211 -2.24 -6.76 -19.78
N ASP A 212 -3.46 -6.87 -20.29
CA ASP A 212 -4.47 -5.84 -20.16
C ASP A 212 -4.80 -5.58 -18.68
N ARG A 213 -5.23 -4.36 -18.38
CA ARG A 213 -5.66 -3.92 -17.04
C ARG A 213 -4.54 -3.91 -15.99
N VAL A 214 -3.30 -3.77 -16.43
CA VAL A 214 -2.09 -3.68 -15.61
C VAL A 214 -1.44 -2.32 -15.80
N ALA A 215 -0.92 -1.74 -14.74
CA ALA A 215 -0.01 -0.60 -14.80
C ALA A 215 1.28 -0.93 -14.05
N ILE A 216 2.41 -0.51 -14.61
CA ILE A 216 3.72 -0.58 -13.97
C ILE A 216 4.24 0.83 -13.83
N CYS A 217 4.48 1.25 -12.58
CA CYS A 217 4.95 2.58 -12.23
C CYS A 217 6.34 2.50 -11.61
N LYS A 218 7.06 3.61 -11.67
CA LYS A 218 8.36 3.78 -11.04
C LYS A 218 8.38 5.09 -10.27
N LEU A 219 8.93 5.09 -9.04
CA LEU A 219 9.15 6.29 -8.24
C LEU A 219 10.63 6.37 -7.90
N THR A 220 11.29 7.42 -8.36
CA THR A 220 12.74 7.55 -8.26
C THR A 220 13.18 8.65 -7.30
N GLN A 221 12.33 9.67 -7.08
CA GLN A 221 12.66 10.84 -6.27
C GLN A 221 12.48 10.56 -4.78
N ASN A 222 13.57 10.61 -4.01
CA ASN A 222 13.53 10.51 -2.54
C ASN A 222 13.23 11.89 -1.92
N TYR A 223 12.21 11.95 -1.06
CA TYR A 223 11.76 13.18 -0.38
C TYR A 223 12.16 13.26 1.10
N ARG A 224 12.90 12.29 1.64
CA ARG A 224 13.29 12.29 3.06
C ARG A 224 14.34 13.38 3.35
N SER A 225 15.59 13.08 3.10
CA SER A 225 16.71 13.99 3.37
C SER A 225 17.86 13.73 2.40
N TRP A 226 18.76 14.68 2.27
CA TRP A 226 19.98 14.49 1.50
C TRP A 226 20.81 13.30 2.01
N ILE A 227 20.80 13.03 3.32
CA ILE A 227 21.48 11.85 3.89
C ILE A 227 20.85 10.55 3.37
N SER A 228 19.51 10.48 3.34
CA SER A 228 18.79 9.31 2.82
C SER A 228 19.04 9.13 1.31
N GLN A 229 19.14 10.21 0.56
CA GLN A 229 19.44 10.15 -0.89
C GLN A 229 20.83 9.56 -1.14
N TRP A 230 21.85 10.08 -0.45
CA TRP A 230 23.22 9.60 -0.60
C TRP A 230 23.41 8.18 -0.06
N ALA A 231 22.73 7.80 1.01
CA ALA A 231 22.80 6.44 1.56
C ALA A 231 22.20 5.37 0.63
N ASP A 232 21.29 5.75 -0.26
CA ASP A 232 20.64 4.86 -1.23
C ASP A 232 21.49 4.62 -2.50
N GLU A 233 22.64 5.31 -2.61
CA GLU A 233 23.56 5.21 -3.76
C GLU A 233 24.74 4.24 -3.53
N VAL A 234 24.85 3.61 -2.34
CA VAL A 234 25.95 2.70 -1.96
C VAL A 234 25.66 1.22 -2.42
#